data_f2f9714bbdf3c11cce1f0838c9e1d370
#
_entry.id   f2f9714bbdf3c11cce1f0838c9e1d370
#
_cell.length_a   1.000
_cell.length_b   1.000
_cell.length_c   1.000
_cell.angle_alpha   90.00
_cell.angle_beta   90.00
_cell.angle_gamma   90.00
#
_symmetry.space_group_name_H-M   'P 1'
#
loop_
_entity.id
_entity.type
_entity.pdbx_description
1 polymer ?
#
loop_
_entity_poly.entity_id
_entity_poly.type
_entity_poly.pdbx_seq_one_letter_code
_entity_poly.pdbx_strand_id
1 'polypeptide(L)'
;MDGIELLGWWCTALSVAFVWPQVARVYRQHTVDGIAPKGTLHGATASALWMLYGLSTGDAAITVANAAVVVAMSLIAVQQVRHGVLPLRTALGTAVVVVTVGGIAAAVSPTVVGWLAIAAGATSVLPQTVHVLRAPTLHGVSVPTYLLLCLTTLSWATYGVLIGDPLVVVTNLLVLPCAALVMARTWAAQRRASLTPLEDTAFA
;
A
#
# COMPACT_ATOMS: atom_id res chain seq x y z
N MET A 1 -12.45 4.84 25.05
CA MET A 1 -11.39 5.04 24.02
C MET A 1 -10.67 6.32 24.36
N ASP A 2 -9.37 6.27 24.51
CA ASP A 2 -8.55 7.48 24.61
C ASP A 2 -8.23 8.07 23.23
N GLY A 3 -7.57 9.23 23.20
CA GLY A 3 -7.26 9.92 21.94
C GLY A 3 -6.30 9.14 21.04
N ILE A 4 -5.41 8.32 21.63
CA ILE A 4 -4.44 7.48 20.89
C ILE A 4 -5.18 6.31 20.24
N GLU A 5 -6.07 5.67 20.97
CA GLU A 5 -6.91 4.59 20.45
C GLU A 5 -7.80 5.07 19.28
N LEU A 6 -8.41 6.25 19.40
CA LEU A 6 -9.18 6.88 18.31
C LEU A 6 -8.32 7.13 17.07
N LEU A 7 -7.09 7.61 17.25
CA LEU A 7 -6.16 7.80 16.14
C LEU A 7 -5.78 6.48 15.46
N GLY A 8 -5.55 5.41 16.22
CA GLY A 8 -5.29 4.07 15.68
C GLY A 8 -6.45 3.57 14.80
N TRP A 9 -7.70 3.73 15.26
CA TRP A 9 -8.88 3.37 14.46
C TRP A 9 -9.08 4.30 13.26
N TRP A 10 -8.72 5.57 13.35
CA TRP A 10 -8.66 6.48 12.21
C TRP A 10 -7.65 5.99 11.16
N CYS A 11 -6.44 5.61 11.56
CA CYS A 11 -5.44 5.02 10.67
C CYS A 11 -5.96 3.75 9.99
N THR A 12 -6.65 2.89 10.75
CA THR A 12 -7.31 1.69 10.24
C THR A 12 -8.35 2.04 9.17
N ALA A 13 -9.22 3.02 9.43
CA ALA A 13 -10.24 3.47 8.47
C ALA A 13 -9.61 4.00 7.17
N LEU A 14 -8.53 4.79 7.27
CA LEU A 14 -7.80 5.28 6.10
C LEU A 14 -7.18 4.13 5.29
N SER A 15 -6.59 3.13 5.94
CA SER A 15 -6.02 1.96 5.28
C SER A 15 -7.08 1.15 4.51
N VAL A 16 -8.25 0.98 5.11
CA VAL A 16 -9.41 0.36 4.44
C VAL A 16 -9.87 1.21 3.26
N ALA A 17 -10.06 2.51 3.45
CA ALA A 17 -10.49 3.44 2.39
C ALA A 17 -9.52 3.46 1.20
N PHE A 18 -8.22 3.23 1.44
CA PHE A 18 -7.20 3.20 0.39
C PHE A 18 -7.30 1.96 -0.51
N VAL A 19 -7.56 0.77 0.06
CA VAL A 19 -7.46 -0.49 -0.70
C VAL A 19 -8.81 -1.04 -1.20
N TRP A 20 -9.89 -0.87 -0.44
CA TRP A 20 -11.17 -1.47 -0.73
C TRP A 20 -11.89 -0.96 -1.99
N PRO A 21 -11.73 0.31 -2.44
CA PRO A 21 -12.26 0.74 -3.74
C PRO A 21 -11.72 -0.08 -4.92
N GLN A 22 -10.45 -0.54 -4.84
CA GLN A 22 -9.87 -1.39 -5.87
C GLN A 22 -10.53 -2.78 -5.90
N VAL A 23 -10.80 -3.38 -4.73
CA VAL A 23 -11.57 -4.65 -4.64
C VAL A 23 -12.95 -4.45 -5.26
N ALA A 24 -13.67 -3.39 -4.85
CA ALA A 24 -14.99 -3.11 -5.38
C ALA A 24 -15.00 -2.96 -6.91
N ARG A 25 -13.99 -2.28 -7.48
CA ARG A 25 -13.81 -2.14 -8.92
C ARG A 25 -13.64 -3.50 -9.60
N VAL A 26 -12.73 -4.33 -9.10
CA VAL A 26 -12.43 -5.66 -9.67
C VAL A 26 -13.68 -6.53 -9.70
N TYR A 27 -14.45 -6.55 -8.63
CA TYR A 27 -15.65 -7.38 -8.53
C TYR A 27 -16.85 -6.82 -9.29
N ARG A 28 -16.99 -5.48 -9.42
CA ARG A 28 -18.08 -4.85 -10.18
C ARG A 28 -17.84 -4.88 -11.68
N GLN A 29 -16.59 -4.69 -12.10
CA GLN A 29 -16.24 -4.63 -13.52
C GLN A 29 -15.78 -5.99 -14.08
N HIS A 30 -15.65 -7.01 -13.23
CA HIS A 30 -15.20 -8.35 -13.61
C HIS A 30 -13.87 -8.33 -14.40
N THR A 31 -12.94 -7.42 -14.05
CA THR A 31 -11.64 -7.30 -14.70
C THR A 31 -10.53 -7.06 -13.69
N VAL A 32 -9.35 -7.55 -14.00
CA VAL A 32 -8.10 -7.33 -13.24
C VAL A 32 -7.12 -6.44 -14.01
N ASP A 33 -7.58 -5.82 -15.10
CA ASP A 33 -6.77 -4.97 -15.95
C ASP A 33 -6.15 -3.80 -15.15
N GLY A 34 -4.88 -3.55 -15.42
CA GLY A 34 -4.12 -2.51 -14.73
C GLY A 34 -3.64 -2.89 -13.32
N ILE A 35 -3.90 -4.11 -12.83
CA ILE A 35 -3.44 -4.58 -11.53
C ILE A 35 -2.34 -5.62 -11.71
N ALA A 36 -1.09 -5.23 -11.43
CA ALA A 36 0.05 -6.13 -11.57
C ALA A 36 0.01 -7.25 -10.50
N PRO A 37 0.05 -8.55 -10.87
CA PRO A 37 0.03 -9.65 -9.91
C PRO A 37 1.17 -9.59 -8.89
N LYS A 38 2.37 -9.19 -9.31
CA LYS A 38 3.51 -8.98 -8.41
C LYS A 38 3.21 -7.92 -7.34
N GLY A 39 2.53 -6.83 -7.71
CA GLY A 39 2.12 -5.79 -6.78
C GLY A 39 1.11 -6.30 -5.75
N THR A 40 0.13 -7.10 -6.20
CA THR A 40 -0.86 -7.72 -5.30
C THR A 40 -0.19 -8.64 -4.28
N LEU A 41 0.69 -9.55 -4.72
CA LEU A 41 1.40 -10.46 -3.83
C LEU A 41 2.34 -9.71 -2.89
N HIS A 42 3.02 -8.67 -3.38
CA HIS A 42 3.92 -7.85 -2.56
C HIS A 42 3.14 -7.07 -1.47
N GLY A 43 2.03 -6.44 -1.84
CA GLY A 43 1.14 -5.76 -0.89
C GLY A 43 0.57 -6.71 0.16
N ALA A 44 0.13 -7.91 -0.25
CA ALA A 44 -0.32 -8.95 0.68
C ALA A 44 0.79 -9.37 1.65
N THR A 45 2.03 -9.55 1.15
CA THR A 45 3.20 -9.91 1.95
C THR A 45 3.52 -8.85 3.00
N ALA A 46 3.65 -7.59 2.58
CA ALA A 46 3.95 -6.49 3.50
C ALA A 46 2.88 -6.36 4.60
N SER A 47 1.60 -6.40 4.21
CA SER A 47 0.50 -6.31 5.18
C SER A 47 0.40 -7.54 6.08
N ALA A 48 0.71 -8.74 5.60
CA ALA A 48 0.76 -9.92 6.46
C ALA A 48 1.86 -9.83 7.52
N LEU A 49 3.04 -9.32 7.16
CA LEU A 49 4.12 -9.09 8.10
C LEU A 49 3.76 -8.02 9.14
N TRP A 50 3.11 -6.91 8.73
CA TRP A 50 2.61 -5.90 9.65
C TRP A 50 1.47 -6.41 10.54
N MET A 51 0.60 -7.28 10.03
CA MET A 51 -0.42 -7.96 10.83
C MET A 51 0.22 -8.84 11.91
N LEU A 52 1.23 -9.63 11.55
CA LEU A 52 1.98 -10.47 12.49
C LEU A 52 2.72 -9.60 13.53
N TYR A 53 3.27 -8.46 13.11
CA TYR A 53 3.87 -7.47 14.02
C TYR A 53 2.84 -6.96 15.03
N GLY A 54 1.68 -6.48 14.57
CA GLY A 54 0.61 -6.01 15.44
C GLY A 54 0.11 -7.07 16.41
N LEU A 55 -0.03 -8.33 15.96
CA LEU A 55 -0.36 -9.47 16.83
C LEU A 55 0.72 -9.69 17.89
N SER A 56 2.01 -9.59 17.53
CA SER A 56 3.13 -9.83 18.44
C SER A 56 3.30 -8.71 19.48
N THR A 57 2.90 -7.49 19.15
CA THR A 57 2.95 -6.32 20.06
C THR A 57 1.63 -6.10 20.82
N GLY A 58 0.56 -6.83 20.46
CA GLY A 58 -0.77 -6.64 21.03
C GLY A 58 -1.49 -5.38 20.53
N ASP A 59 -1.03 -4.77 19.43
CA ASP A 59 -1.65 -3.57 18.85
C ASP A 59 -2.83 -3.94 17.94
N ALA A 60 -4.04 -3.64 18.40
CA ALA A 60 -5.27 -3.97 17.68
C ALA A 60 -5.44 -3.14 16.40
N ALA A 61 -5.04 -1.87 16.41
CA ALA A 61 -5.20 -0.99 15.24
C ALA A 61 -4.29 -1.45 14.09
N ILE A 62 -3.01 -1.73 14.37
CA ILE A 62 -2.05 -2.28 13.39
C ILE A 62 -2.54 -3.62 12.87
N THR A 63 -2.99 -4.50 13.77
CA THR A 63 -3.47 -5.84 13.41
C THR A 63 -4.67 -5.78 12.48
N VAL A 64 -5.72 -5.04 12.86
CA VAL A 64 -6.98 -4.99 12.10
C VAL A 64 -6.81 -4.28 10.77
N ALA A 65 -6.07 -3.16 10.73
CA ALA A 65 -5.78 -2.45 9.50
C ALA A 65 -5.10 -3.37 8.46
N ASN A 66 -4.06 -4.07 8.89
CA ASN A 66 -3.30 -4.93 7.99
C ASN A 66 -4.05 -6.23 7.64
N ALA A 67 -4.83 -6.80 8.56
CA ALA A 67 -5.72 -7.92 8.26
C ALA A 67 -6.74 -7.55 7.16
N ALA A 68 -7.33 -6.36 7.23
CA ALA A 68 -8.25 -5.88 6.21
C ALA A 68 -7.57 -5.73 4.83
N VAL A 69 -6.31 -5.27 4.79
CA VAL A 69 -5.52 -5.20 3.56
C VAL A 69 -5.17 -6.59 3.03
N VAL A 70 -4.77 -7.53 3.89
CA VAL A 70 -4.50 -8.94 3.51
C VAL A 70 -5.75 -9.56 2.88
N VAL A 71 -6.93 -9.38 3.48
CA VAL A 71 -8.20 -9.85 2.90
C VAL A 71 -8.44 -9.23 1.53
N ALA A 72 -8.30 -7.91 1.41
CA ALA A 72 -8.50 -7.19 0.16
C ALA A 72 -7.56 -7.68 -0.95
N MET A 73 -6.26 -7.82 -0.66
CA MET A 73 -5.27 -8.32 -1.60
C MET A 73 -5.51 -9.79 -1.98
N SER A 74 -5.96 -10.61 -1.03
CA SER A 74 -6.32 -12.01 -1.29
C SER A 74 -7.53 -12.11 -2.22
N LEU A 75 -8.55 -11.27 -2.04
CA LEU A 75 -9.71 -11.20 -2.94
C LEU A 75 -9.29 -10.81 -4.37
N ILE A 76 -8.38 -9.85 -4.51
CA ILE A 76 -7.82 -9.46 -5.82
C ILE A 76 -7.02 -10.63 -6.41
N ALA A 77 -6.14 -11.27 -5.61
CA ALA A 77 -5.34 -12.41 -6.06
C ALA A 77 -6.22 -13.58 -6.56
N VAL A 78 -7.33 -13.87 -5.89
CA VAL A 78 -8.31 -14.88 -6.33
C VAL A 78 -8.85 -14.53 -7.72
N GLN A 79 -9.20 -13.27 -7.98
CA GLN A 79 -9.65 -12.88 -9.31
C GLN A 79 -8.52 -12.97 -10.33
N GLN A 80 -7.30 -12.57 -9.98
CA GLN A 80 -6.13 -12.72 -10.86
C GLN A 80 -5.84 -14.18 -11.22
N VAL A 81 -6.03 -15.12 -10.28
CA VAL A 81 -5.93 -16.56 -10.56
C VAL A 81 -7.05 -17.01 -11.48
N ARG A 82 -8.30 -16.58 -11.25
CA ARG A 82 -9.45 -16.92 -12.10
C ARG A 82 -9.30 -16.39 -13.53
N HIS A 83 -8.71 -15.22 -13.71
CA HIS A 83 -8.39 -14.65 -15.02
C HIS A 83 -7.10 -15.20 -15.64
N GLY A 84 -6.41 -16.14 -14.98
CA GLY A 84 -5.21 -16.80 -15.53
C GLY A 84 -3.96 -15.92 -15.55
N VAL A 85 -3.99 -14.69 -14.96
CA VAL A 85 -2.84 -13.77 -14.95
C VAL A 85 -1.89 -14.01 -13.77
N LEU A 86 -2.34 -14.73 -12.73
CA LEU A 86 -1.55 -15.16 -11.59
C LEU A 86 -1.63 -16.70 -11.47
N PRO A 87 -0.51 -17.45 -11.61
CA PRO A 87 -0.53 -18.89 -11.38
C PRO A 87 -0.87 -19.22 -9.91
N LEU A 88 -1.81 -20.12 -9.68
CA LEU A 88 -2.23 -20.54 -8.34
C LEU A 88 -1.03 -21.00 -7.48
N ARG A 89 -0.11 -21.77 -8.07
CA ARG A 89 1.12 -22.21 -7.39
C ARG A 89 1.96 -21.06 -6.85
N THR A 90 2.03 -19.95 -7.59
CA THR A 90 2.76 -18.74 -7.17
C THR A 90 2.07 -18.08 -5.99
N ALA A 91 0.73 -17.93 -6.05
CA ALA A 91 -0.05 -17.35 -4.94
C ALA A 91 0.09 -18.19 -3.66
N LEU A 92 -0.10 -19.51 -3.76
CA LEU A 92 0.02 -20.42 -2.61
C LEU A 92 1.46 -20.49 -2.09
N GLY A 93 2.46 -20.57 -2.97
CA GLY A 93 3.88 -20.57 -2.59
C GLY A 93 4.26 -19.31 -1.83
N THR A 94 3.81 -18.11 -2.30
CA THR A 94 4.01 -16.86 -1.58
C THR A 94 3.35 -16.88 -0.20
N ALA A 95 2.09 -17.33 -0.12
CA ALA A 95 1.38 -17.41 1.16
C ALA A 95 2.10 -18.34 2.16
N VAL A 96 2.54 -19.53 1.72
CA VAL A 96 3.31 -20.45 2.56
C VAL A 96 4.61 -19.82 3.06
N VAL A 97 5.38 -19.17 2.18
CA VAL A 97 6.63 -18.50 2.55
C VAL A 97 6.37 -17.40 3.58
N VAL A 98 5.36 -16.56 3.35
CA VAL A 98 5.03 -15.44 4.26
C VAL A 98 4.58 -15.96 5.63
N VAL A 99 3.72 -16.96 5.67
CA VAL A 99 3.25 -17.55 6.94
C VAL A 99 4.40 -18.23 7.68
N THR A 100 5.25 -18.97 6.98
CA THR A 100 6.37 -19.68 7.61
C THR A 100 7.44 -18.70 8.09
N VAL A 101 7.98 -17.87 7.19
CA VAL A 101 9.07 -16.93 7.52
C VAL A 101 8.58 -15.84 8.48
N GLY A 102 7.41 -15.27 8.23
CA GLY A 102 6.81 -14.27 9.10
C GLY A 102 6.44 -14.83 10.46
N GLY A 103 5.88 -16.04 10.52
CA GLY A 103 5.56 -16.74 11.76
C GLY A 103 6.80 -17.06 12.60
N ILE A 104 7.87 -17.58 11.97
CA ILE A 104 9.15 -17.81 12.65
C ILE A 104 9.72 -16.48 13.15
N ALA A 105 9.73 -15.44 12.32
CA ALA A 105 10.24 -14.12 12.72
C ALA A 105 9.47 -13.54 13.91
N ALA A 106 8.13 -13.64 13.90
CA ALA A 106 7.27 -13.20 15.00
C ALA A 106 7.51 -14.02 16.28
N ALA A 107 7.76 -15.31 16.18
CA ALA A 107 8.10 -16.18 17.31
C ALA A 107 9.48 -15.86 17.90
N VAL A 108 10.41 -15.37 17.08
CA VAL A 108 11.74 -14.92 17.54
C VAL A 108 11.63 -13.59 18.28
N SER A 109 11.03 -12.58 17.67
CA SER A 109 10.82 -11.28 18.31
C SER A 109 9.92 -10.38 17.42
N PRO A 110 9.08 -9.51 18.05
CA PRO A 110 8.36 -8.46 17.32
C PRO A 110 9.28 -7.58 16.47
N THR A 111 10.47 -7.26 16.96
CA THR A 111 11.45 -6.43 16.25
C THR A 111 11.90 -7.09 14.94
N VAL A 112 12.11 -8.40 14.91
CA VAL A 112 12.53 -9.13 13.71
C VAL A 112 11.45 -9.08 12.65
N VAL A 113 10.20 -9.40 12.97
CA VAL A 113 9.10 -9.35 12.01
C VAL A 113 8.82 -7.90 11.56
N GLY A 114 8.97 -6.92 12.44
CA GLY A 114 8.83 -5.50 12.13
C GLY A 114 9.87 -5.03 11.09
N TRP A 115 11.13 -5.41 11.20
CA TRP A 115 12.15 -5.10 10.19
C TRP A 115 11.87 -5.76 8.84
N LEU A 116 11.36 -6.99 8.83
CA LEU A 116 10.91 -7.63 7.60
C LEU A 116 9.73 -6.89 6.97
N ALA A 117 8.79 -6.42 7.79
CA ALA A 117 7.65 -5.63 7.34
C ALA A 117 8.09 -4.27 6.75
N ILE A 118 9.06 -3.59 7.39
CA ILE A 118 9.69 -2.35 6.86
C ILE A 118 10.33 -2.62 5.50
N ALA A 119 11.16 -3.65 5.39
CA ALA A 119 11.85 -3.99 4.13
C ALA A 119 10.84 -4.27 3.00
N ALA A 120 9.78 -5.04 3.29
CA ALA A 120 8.71 -5.29 2.33
C ALA A 120 7.96 -4.00 1.97
N GLY A 121 7.59 -3.17 2.95
CA GLY A 121 6.90 -1.90 2.72
C GLY A 121 7.72 -0.90 1.90
N ALA A 122 8.97 -0.68 2.26
CA ALA A 122 9.87 0.25 1.55
C ALA A 122 10.08 -0.15 0.08
N THR A 123 10.24 -1.44 -0.19
CA THR A 123 10.42 -1.94 -1.57
C THR A 123 9.16 -1.81 -2.42
N SER A 124 7.98 -1.59 -1.85
CA SER A 124 6.73 -1.38 -2.61
C SER A 124 6.64 0.00 -3.26
N VAL A 125 7.15 1.04 -2.60
CA VAL A 125 7.02 2.45 -3.02
C VAL A 125 8.14 2.87 -3.98
N LEU A 126 9.34 2.34 -3.82
CA LEU A 126 10.51 2.72 -4.60
C LEU A 126 10.34 2.58 -6.12
N PRO A 127 9.82 1.44 -6.66
CA PRO A 127 9.66 1.30 -8.11
C PRO A 127 8.72 2.34 -8.71
N GLN A 128 7.62 2.65 -8.01
CA GLN A 128 6.66 3.67 -8.45
C GLN A 128 7.28 5.06 -8.43
N THR A 129 8.04 5.39 -7.39
CA THR A 129 8.75 6.67 -7.29
C THR A 129 9.75 6.84 -8.43
N VAL A 130 10.57 5.82 -8.70
CA VAL A 130 11.52 5.82 -9.82
C VAL A 130 10.80 5.93 -11.16
N HIS A 131 9.69 5.21 -11.34
CA HIS A 131 8.88 5.29 -12.56
C HIS A 131 8.38 6.72 -12.79
N VAL A 132 7.78 7.36 -11.80
CA VAL A 132 7.25 8.74 -11.91
C VAL A 132 8.36 9.78 -12.18
N LEU A 133 9.57 9.57 -11.64
CA LEU A 133 10.71 10.45 -11.92
C LEU A 133 11.19 10.35 -13.37
N ARG A 134 11.01 9.19 -14.02
CA ARG A 134 11.51 8.91 -15.38
C ARG A 134 10.43 9.00 -16.45
N ALA A 135 9.16 8.89 -16.07
CA ALA A 135 8.05 8.88 -17.04
C ALA A 135 7.88 10.26 -17.71
N PRO A 136 7.75 10.31 -19.05
CA PRO A 136 7.50 11.56 -19.78
C PRO A 136 6.07 12.07 -19.56
N THR A 137 5.11 11.17 -19.28
CA THR A 137 3.71 11.50 -19.04
C THR A 137 3.18 10.80 -17.78
N LEU A 138 2.27 11.45 -17.06
CA LEU A 138 1.73 10.97 -15.78
C LEU A 138 0.19 10.92 -15.77
N HIS A 139 -0.45 10.78 -16.93
CA HIS A 139 -1.92 10.77 -17.04
C HIS A 139 -2.58 9.59 -16.29
N GLY A 140 -1.88 8.46 -16.14
CA GLY A 140 -2.39 7.29 -15.42
C GLY A 140 -2.20 7.31 -13.90
N VAL A 141 -1.56 8.36 -13.35
CA VAL A 141 -1.30 8.47 -11.90
C VAL A 141 -2.36 9.37 -11.27
N SER A 142 -2.97 8.90 -10.17
CA SER A 142 -4.05 9.61 -9.47
C SER A 142 -3.52 10.47 -8.33
N VAL A 143 -3.63 11.80 -8.43
CA VAL A 143 -3.27 12.74 -7.35
C VAL A 143 -4.05 12.48 -6.07
N PRO A 144 -5.41 12.27 -6.09
CA PRO A 144 -6.16 11.95 -4.88
C PRO A 144 -5.68 10.68 -4.17
N THR A 145 -5.24 9.65 -4.91
CA THR A 145 -4.68 8.43 -4.32
C THR A 145 -3.42 8.72 -3.52
N TYR A 146 -2.51 9.55 -4.05
CA TYR A 146 -1.28 9.90 -3.34
C TYR A 146 -1.50 10.90 -2.21
N LEU A 147 -2.51 11.75 -2.31
CA LEU A 147 -2.95 12.58 -1.17
C LEU A 147 -3.45 11.71 -0.02
N LEU A 148 -4.30 10.72 -0.32
CA LEU A 148 -4.78 9.76 0.68
C LEU A 148 -3.61 8.94 1.28
N LEU A 149 -2.64 8.53 0.46
CA LEU A 149 -1.44 7.84 0.93
C LEU A 149 -0.61 8.74 1.86
N CYS A 150 -0.39 10.00 1.52
CA CYS A 150 0.31 10.95 2.40
C CYS A 150 -0.44 11.15 3.73
N LEU A 151 -1.77 11.29 3.70
CA LEU A 151 -2.58 11.40 4.90
C LEU A 151 -2.48 10.14 5.76
N THR A 152 -2.57 8.97 5.14
CA THR A 152 -2.46 7.67 5.83
C THR A 152 -1.10 7.50 6.48
N THR A 153 -0.01 7.76 5.75
CA THR A 153 1.35 7.60 6.28
C THR A 153 1.67 8.63 7.37
N LEU A 154 1.20 9.87 7.23
CA LEU A 154 1.34 10.89 8.27
C LEU A 154 0.57 10.50 9.56
N SER A 155 -0.65 9.98 9.41
CA SER A 155 -1.46 9.51 10.54
C SER A 155 -0.79 8.34 11.25
N TRP A 156 -0.29 7.34 10.52
CA TRP A 156 0.45 6.22 11.09
C TRP A 156 1.78 6.64 11.74
N ALA A 157 2.52 7.61 11.14
CA ALA A 157 3.74 8.13 11.75
C ALA A 157 3.43 8.82 13.10
N THR A 158 2.36 9.64 13.14
CA THR A 158 1.89 10.29 14.37
C THR A 158 1.46 9.26 15.41
N TYR A 159 0.70 8.24 15.01
CA TYR A 159 0.31 7.14 15.88
C TYR A 159 1.52 6.43 16.47
N GLY A 160 2.50 6.07 15.63
CA GLY A 160 3.74 5.42 16.06
C GLY A 160 4.54 6.24 17.07
N VAL A 161 4.61 7.58 16.90
CA VAL A 161 5.23 8.48 17.87
C VAL A 161 4.50 8.43 19.21
N LEU A 162 3.17 8.49 19.20
CA LEU A 162 2.35 8.55 20.42
C LEU A 162 2.37 7.25 21.21
N ILE A 163 2.48 6.09 20.52
CA ILE A 163 2.63 4.79 21.19
C ILE A 163 4.08 4.42 21.51
N GLY A 164 5.05 5.26 21.12
CA GLY A 164 6.47 4.99 21.31
C GLY A 164 7.03 3.86 20.46
N ASP A 165 6.45 3.61 19.28
CA ASP A 165 6.87 2.55 18.35
C ASP A 165 7.74 3.09 17.21
N PRO A 166 9.08 2.93 17.28
CA PRO A 166 9.98 3.46 16.26
C PRO A 166 9.86 2.75 14.92
N LEU A 167 9.42 1.48 14.86
CA LEU A 167 9.32 0.73 13.61
C LEU A 167 8.15 1.25 12.76
N VAL A 168 7.01 1.57 13.41
CA VAL A 168 5.88 2.23 12.76
C VAL A 168 6.29 3.62 12.26
N VAL A 169 7.02 4.40 13.07
CA VAL A 169 7.50 5.73 12.68
C VAL A 169 8.43 5.64 11.46
N VAL A 170 9.47 4.81 11.52
CA VAL A 170 10.48 4.69 10.45
C VAL A 170 9.85 4.30 9.13
N THR A 171 8.95 3.33 9.11
CA THR A 171 8.28 2.92 7.87
C THR A 171 7.55 4.07 7.20
N ASN A 172 6.76 4.80 7.98
CA ASN A 172 5.94 5.87 7.44
C ASN A 172 6.79 7.08 7.03
N LEU A 173 7.89 7.37 7.74
CA LEU A 173 8.85 8.39 7.33
C LEU A 173 9.63 8.02 6.05
N LEU A 174 9.79 6.74 5.73
CA LEU A 174 10.37 6.29 4.46
C LEU A 174 9.37 6.42 3.30
N VAL A 175 8.09 6.13 3.54
CA VAL A 175 7.04 6.15 2.50
C VAL A 175 6.56 7.57 2.22
N LEU A 176 6.41 8.41 3.22
CA LEU A 176 5.82 9.75 3.11
C LEU A 176 6.53 10.65 2.07
N PRO A 177 7.87 10.81 2.08
CA PRO A 177 8.54 11.66 1.09
C PRO A 177 8.40 11.11 -0.34
N CYS A 178 8.39 9.79 -0.51
CA CYS A 178 8.15 9.16 -1.80
C CYS A 178 6.73 9.45 -2.32
N ALA A 179 5.73 9.27 -1.47
CA ALA A 179 4.33 9.56 -1.79
C ALA A 179 4.12 11.05 -2.11
N ALA A 180 4.68 11.95 -1.32
CA ALA A 180 4.60 13.39 -1.52
C ALA A 180 5.27 13.82 -2.84
N LEU A 181 6.43 13.25 -3.17
CA LEU A 181 7.13 13.50 -4.43
C LEU A 181 6.30 13.05 -5.63
N VAL A 182 5.73 11.84 -5.58
CA VAL A 182 4.86 11.33 -6.64
C VAL A 182 3.64 12.21 -6.81
N MET A 183 2.99 12.60 -5.71
CA MET A 183 1.84 13.51 -5.72
C MET A 183 2.19 14.84 -6.37
N ALA A 184 3.26 15.50 -5.93
CA ALA A 184 3.67 16.81 -6.41
C ALA A 184 4.03 16.81 -7.91
N ARG A 185 4.78 15.79 -8.35
CA ARG A 185 5.16 15.62 -9.76
C ARG A 185 3.94 15.38 -10.65
N THR A 186 3.03 14.51 -10.21
CA THR A 186 1.80 14.20 -10.94
C THR A 186 0.90 15.43 -11.07
N TRP A 187 0.71 16.13 -9.98
CA TRP A 187 -0.10 17.35 -9.97
C TRP A 187 0.49 18.44 -10.89
N ALA A 188 1.82 18.68 -10.84
CA ALA A 188 2.48 19.64 -11.70
C ALA A 188 2.38 19.26 -13.18
N ALA A 189 2.52 17.96 -13.53
CA ALA A 189 2.41 17.49 -14.90
C ALA A 189 0.98 17.65 -15.43
N GLN A 190 -0.04 17.30 -14.64
CA GLN A 190 -1.45 17.42 -15.03
C GLN A 190 -1.87 18.88 -15.18
N ARG A 191 -1.40 19.76 -14.29
CA ARG A 191 -1.63 21.21 -14.44
C ARG A 191 -1.02 21.78 -15.71
N ARG A 192 0.20 21.40 -16.06
CA ARG A 192 0.82 21.85 -17.32
C ARG A 192 0.03 21.40 -18.53
N ALA A 193 -0.39 20.15 -18.57
CA ALA A 193 -1.20 19.62 -19.67
C ALA A 193 -2.55 20.33 -19.81
N SER A 194 -3.18 20.77 -18.71
CA SER A 194 -4.43 21.53 -18.76
C SER A 194 -4.26 23.00 -19.18
N LEU A 195 -3.06 23.55 -19.12
CA LEU A 195 -2.74 24.93 -19.50
C LEU A 195 -2.19 25.07 -20.93
N THR A 196 -1.85 23.94 -21.60
CA THR A 196 -1.42 23.96 -23.00
C THR A 196 -2.69 23.97 -23.87
N PRO A 197 -3.01 25.05 -24.61
CA PRO A 197 -4.17 25.06 -25.50
C PRO A 197 -4.05 24.01 -26.58
N LEU A 198 -5.19 23.49 -27.07
CA LEU A 198 -5.27 22.60 -28.23
C LEU A 198 -4.98 23.41 -29.50
N GLU A 199 -3.76 23.86 -29.69
CA GLU A 199 -3.37 24.71 -30.84
C GLU A 199 -3.05 23.94 -32.13
N ASP A 200 -3.15 22.60 -32.17
CA ASP A 200 -2.66 21.83 -33.34
C ASP A 200 -3.66 20.86 -33.99
N THR A 201 -4.97 21.06 -33.87
CA THR A 201 -5.93 20.24 -34.64
C THR A 201 -6.73 21.02 -35.69
N ALA A 202 -6.31 22.22 -36.06
CA ALA A 202 -7.03 23.06 -37.03
C ALA A 202 -6.43 23.06 -38.45
N PHE A 203 -5.31 22.36 -38.70
CA PHE A 203 -4.69 22.28 -40.04
C PHE A 203 -4.20 20.86 -40.33
N ALA A 204 -5.10 19.94 -40.62
CA ALA A 204 -4.84 18.74 -41.41
C ALA A 204 -6.10 18.29 -42.11
#